data_a2a4e89c5f91a3fd2455f4ea0eb2eee1
#
_entry.id   a2a4e89c5f91a3fd2455f4ea0eb2eee1
#
_cell.length_a   1.000
_cell.length_b   1.000
_cell.length_c   1.000
_cell.angle_alpha   90.00
_cell.angle_beta   90.00
_cell.angle_gamma   90.00
#
_symmetry.space_group_name_H-M   'P 1'
#
loop_
_entity.id
_entity.type
_entity.pdbx_description
1 polymer ?
#
loop_
_entity_poly.entity_id
_entity_poly.type
_entity_poly.pdbx_seq_one_letter_code
_entity_poly.pdbx_strand_id
1 'polypeptide(L)'
;YPQAYIGDNTSIDDNSIVYQGVKIYSETIIGKNCIFHAGVVLGADGFGFAPQSDNNYQKVAQIGNVIIEDNVEVGANATIDRATLGSTIIKKGAKIDNLNQIGHNAVIGENTVMAALCGIAGSAKIGNNVMIGGQVGIVGHISIADNVKIAAQSCIMKKKKKEGEIL
;
A
#
# COMPACT_ATOMS: atom_id res chain seq x y z
N TYR A 1 -17.12 2.46 12.55
CA TYR A 1 -18.17 3.33 12.02
C TYR A 1 -19.11 2.57 11.08
N PRO A 2 -20.31 3.13 10.76
CA PRO A 2 -21.29 2.45 9.90
C PRO A 2 -20.77 2.05 8.54
N GLN A 3 -21.31 0.96 7.98
CA GLN A 3 -20.97 0.43 6.65
C GLN A 3 -19.51 -0.01 6.47
N ALA A 4 -18.72 -0.08 7.53
CA ALA A 4 -17.43 -0.75 7.48
C ALA A 4 -17.64 -2.26 7.31
N TYR A 5 -16.84 -2.88 6.44
CA TYR A 5 -16.79 -4.33 6.26
C TYR A 5 -15.47 -4.86 6.79
N ILE A 6 -15.53 -5.87 7.62
CA ILE A 6 -14.36 -6.57 8.16
C ILE A 6 -14.48 -8.04 7.76
N GLY A 7 -13.55 -8.50 6.94
CA GLY A 7 -13.51 -9.88 6.47
C GLY A 7 -13.03 -10.89 7.52
N ASP A 8 -13.19 -12.16 7.23
CA ASP A 8 -12.85 -13.26 8.13
C ASP A 8 -11.36 -13.28 8.48
N ASN A 9 -11.04 -13.72 9.70
CA ASN A 9 -9.66 -13.83 10.21
C ASN A 9 -8.86 -12.53 10.19
N THR A 10 -9.54 -11.38 10.11
CA THR A 10 -8.92 -10.06 10.25
C THR A 10 -8.64 -9.78 11.73
N SER A 11 -7.46 -9.28 12.04
CA SER A 11 -7.12 -8.77 13.38
C SER A 11 -6.92 -7.26 13.34
N ILE A 12 -7.49 -6.56 14.31
CA ILE A 12 -7.34 -5.11 14.50
C ILE A 12 -6.98 -4.88 15.96
N ASP A 13 -5.82 -4.31 16.20
CA ASP A 13 -5.30 -4.08 17.54
C ASP A 13 -5.84 -2.76 18.13
N ASP A 14 -5.48 -2.48 19.38
CA ASP A 14 -6.04 -1.43 20.22
C ASP A 14 -6.01 -0.03 19.60
N ASN A 15 -7.02 0.77 19.90
CA ASN A 15 -7.15 2.19 19.57
C ASN A 15 -7.14 2.52 18.07
N SER A 16 -7.34 1.53 17.20
CA SER A 16 -7.44 1.79 15.77
C SER A 16 -8.84 2.24 15.39
N ILE A 17 -8.93 3.20 14.45
CA ILE A 17 -10.18 3.83 14.00
C ILE A 17 -10.46 3.42 12.56
N VAL A 18 -11.62 2.80 12.35
CA VAL A 18 -12.11 2.41 11.02
C VAL A 18 -13.34 3.25 10.68
N TYR A 19 -13.16 4.24 9.81
CA TYR A 19 -14.23 5.15 9.41
C TYR A 19 -15.29 4.47 8.51
N GLN A 20 -16.33 5.22 8.17
CA GLN A 20 -17.46 4.69 7.39
C GLN A 20 -17.03 4.22 6.00
N GLY A 21 -17.65 3.13 5.55
CA GLY A 21 -17.44 2.60 4.21
C GLY A 21 -16.08 1.94 3.97
N VAL A 22 -15.18 1.87 4.95
CA VAL A 22 -13.91 1.12 4.85
C VAL A 22 -14.20 -0.37 4.61
N LYS A 23 -13.42 -0.99 3.72
CA LYS A 23 -13.50 -2.42 3.42
C LYS A 23 -12.15 -3.08 3.75
N ILE A 24 -12.14 -3.95 4.74
CA ILE A 24 -10.97 -4.74 5.13
C ILE A 24 -11.25 -6.19 4.77
N TYR A 25 -10.53 -6.71 3.81
CA TYR A 25 -10.67 -8.09 3.36
C TYR A 25 -10.02 -9.07 4.34
N SER A 26 -10.37 -10.34 4.18
CA SER A 26 -9.95 -11.44 5.06
C SER A 26 -8.43 -11.52 5.26
N GLU A 27 -8.03 -12.01 6.45
CA GLU A 27 -6.63 -12.27 6.84
C GLU A 27 -5.75 -11.00 6.97
N THR A 28 -6.33 -9.81 6.88
CA THR A 28 -5.61 -8.55 7.09
C THR A 28 -5.25 -8.40 8.57
N ILE A 29 -4.00 -8.00 8.83
CA ILE A 29 -3.47 -7.79 10.19
C ILE A 29 -3.20 -6.30 10.38
N ILE A 30 -3.81 -5.69 11.40
CA ILE A 30 -3.69 -4.26 11.69
C ILE A 30 -3.19 -4.07 13.12
N GLY A 31 -2.13 -3.30 13.26
CA GLY A 31 -1.53 -2.93 14.54
C GLY A 31 -2.32 -1.84 15.29
N LYS A 32 -1.68 -1.25 16.29
CA LYS A 32 -2.28 -0.28 17.24
C LYS A 32 -2.30 1.13 16.66
N ASN A 33 -3.29 1.91 17.14
CA ASN A 33 -3.39 3.35 16.87
C ASN A 33 -3.42 3.70 15.38
N CYS A 34 -3.98 2.83 14.53
CA CYS A 34 -4.13 3.07 13.10
C CYS A 34 -5.42 3.84 12.79
N ILE A 35 -5.41 4.61 11.72
CA ILE A 35 -6.58 5.37 11.26
C ILE A 35 -6.82 5.07 9.78
N PHE A 36 -8.03 4.61 9.45
CA PHE A 36 -8.46 4.37 8.07
C PHE A 36 -9.63 5.28 7.74
N HIS A 37 -9.39 6.25 6.85
CA HIS A 37 -10.42 7.20 6.46
C HIS A 37 -11.48 6.57 5.52
N ALA A 38 -12.57 7.29 5.28
CA ALA A 38 -13.72 6.77 4.56
C ALA A 38 -13.36 6.17 3.19
N GLY A 39 -13.93 5.00 2.89
CA GLY A 39 -13.77 4.34 1.60
C GLY A 39 -12.43 3.65 1.36
N VAL A 40 -11.53 3.59 2.33
CA VAL A 40 -10.29 2.79 2.24
C VAL A 40 -10.62 1.33 1.98
N VAL A 41 -9.85 0.70 1.08
CA VAL A 41 -9.93 -0.74 0.80
C VAL A 41 -8.60 -1.40 1.10
N LEU A 42 -8.59 -2.37 2.00
CA LEU A 42 -7.41 -3.17 2.35
C LEU A 42 -7.62 -4.62 1.95
N GLY A 43 -6.68 -5.20 1.23
CA GLY A 43 -6.63 -6.63 0.97
C GLY A 43 -7.50 -7.11 -0.20
N ALA A 44 -7.95 -6.21 -1.09
CA ALA A 44 -8.51 -6.63 -2.37
C ALA A 44 -7.43 -7.29 -3.24
N ASP A 45 -7.84 -8.10 -4.22
CA ASP A 45 -6.92 -8.79 -5.11
C ASP A 45 -6.01 -7.81 -5.87
N GLY A 46 -4.72 -8.12 -5.90
CA GLY A 46 -3.76 -7.43 -6.74
C GLY A 46 -3.98 -7.71 -8.23
N PHE A 47 -3.39 -6.88 -9.08
CA PHE A 47 -3.43 -7.01 -10.53
C PHE A 47 -2.48 -8.11 -10.99
N GLY A 48 -2.95 -9.36 -10.92
CA GLY A 48 -2.20 -10.55 -11.32
C GLY A 48 -2.90 -11.30 -12.46
N PHE A 49 -2.35 -11.21 -13.68
CA PHE A 49 -2.88 -11.88 -14.86
C PHE A 49 -1.74 -12.46 -15.69
N ALA A 50 -1.88 -13.72 -16.13
CA ALA A 50 -0.93 -14.39 -17.02
C ALA A 50 -1.44 -14.30 -18.46
N PRO A 51 -0.64 -13.76 -19.41
CA PRO A 51 -1.02 -13.74 -20.81
C PRO A 51 -1.06 -15.19 -21.37
N GLN A 52 -2.05 -15.47 -22.22
CA GLN A 52 -2.22 -16.74 -22.91
C GLN A 52 -1.84 -16.59 -24.38
N SER A 53 -1.65 -17.71 -25.06
CA SER A 53 -1.25 -17.73 -26.49
C SER A 53 -2.31 -17.13 -27.44
N ASP A 54 -3.55 -17.05 -27.00
CA ASP A 54 -4.67 -16.46 -27.74
C ASP A 54 -4.91 -14.97 -27.43
N ASN A 55 -3.97 -14.30 -26.78
CA ASN A 55 -4.03 -12.92 -26.29
C ASN A 55 -5.08 -12.66 -25.20
N ASN A 56 -5.67 -13.69 -24.60
CA ASN A 56 -6.47 -13.57 -23.40
C ASN A 56 -5.59 -13.52 -22.15
N TYR A 57 -6.20 -13.18 -21.02
CA TYR A 57 -5.53 -13.12 -19.73
C TYR A 57 -6.20 -14.07 -18.73
N GLN A 58 -5.42 -14.95 -18.13
CA GLN A 58 -5.89 -15.80 -17.05
C GLN A 58 -5.54 -15.15 -15.71
N LYS A 59 -6.53 -15.03 -14.82
CA LYS A 59 -6.32 -14.48 -13.47
C LYS A 59 -5.41 -15.40 -12.66
N VAL A 60 -4.40 -14.80 -12.01
CA VAL A 60 -3.56 -15.45 -11.01
C VAL A 60 -4.16 -15.21 -9.63
N ALA A 61 -4.43 -16.29 -8.90
CA ALA A 61 -4.98 -16.21 -7.55
C ALA A 61 -4.08 -15.38 -6.62
N GLN A 62 -4.69 -14.51 -5.83
CA GLN A 62 -4.02 -13.67 -4.84
C GLN A 62 -4.36 -14.22 -3.45
N ILE A 63 -3.46 -15.02 -2.89
CA ILE A 63 -3.70 -15.78 -1.65
C ILE A 63 -2.90 -15.31 -0.45
N GLY A 64 -2.14 -14.22 -0.61
CA GLY A 64 -1.48 -13.54 0.50
C GLY A 64 -2.40 -12.55 1.21
N ASN A 65 -1.84 -11.74 2.09
CA ASN A 65 -2.60 -10.79 2.91
C ASN A 65 -1.99 -9.38 2.91
N VAL A 66 -2.55 -8.50 3.75
CA VAL A 66 -2.02 -7.17 4.06
C VAL A 66 -1.65 -7.13 5.53
N ILE A 67 -0.49 -6.53 5.85
CA ILE A 67 -0.05 -6.22 7.21
C ILE A 67 0.13 -4.71 7.32
N ILE A 68 -0.59 -4.11 8.25
CA ILE A 68 -0.45 -2.71 8.64
C ILE A 68 0.14 -2.68 10.04
N GLU A 69 1.32 -2.12 10.19
CA GLU A 69 1.96 -1.97 11.51
C GLU A 69 1.36 -0.79 12.29
N ASP A 70 1.89 -0.52 13.49
CA ASP A 70 1.35 0.50 14.41
C ASP A 70 1.43 1.94 13.85
N ASN A 71 0.52 2.79 14.31
CA ASN A 71 0.52 4.24 14.06
C ASN A 71 0.44 4.63 12.57
N VAL A 72 -0.11 3.77 11.73
CA VAL A 72 -0.33 4.05 10.30
C VAL A 72 -1.61 4.83 10.11
N GLU A 73 -1.59 5.79 9.20
CA GLU A 73 -2.80 6.50 8.76
C GLU A 73 -2.96 6.39 7.26
N VAL A 74 -4.17 6.04 6.81
CA VAL A 74 -4.51 5.85 5.39
C VAL A 74 -5.68 6.74 5.03
N GLY A 75 -5.45 7.63 4.08
CA GLY A 75 -6.38 8.62 3.58
C GLY A 75 -7.54 8.03 2.79
N ALA A 76 -8.57 8.83 2.59
CA ALA A 76 -9.83 8.43 1.98
C ALA A 76 -9.65 7.81 0.58
N ASN A 77 -10.41 6.74 0.31
CA ASN A 77 -10.41 6.02 -0.96
C ASN A 77 -9.03 5.51 -1.42
N ALA A 78 -8.06 5.42 -0.54
CA ALA A 78 -6.81 4.72 -0.86
C ALA A 78 -7.06 3.20 -0.89
N THR A 79 -6.30 2.50 -1.73
CA THR A 79 -6.43 1.05 -1.92
C THR A 79 -5.08 0.37 -1.73
N ILE A 80 -5.04 -0.71 -0.96
CA ILE A 80 -3.85 -1.50 -0.67
C ILE A 80 -4.16 -2.95 -0.99
N ASP A 81 -3.56 -3.47 -2.05
CA ASP A 81 -3.82 -4.82 -2.53
C ASP A 81 -3.16 -5.88 -1.64
N ARG A 82 -3.81 -7.04 -1.52
CA ARG A 82 -3.17 -8.21 -0.91
C ARG A 82 -2.00 -8.71 -1.74
N ALA A 83 -1.08 -9.37 -1.11
CA ALA A 83 0.01 -10.04 -1.82
C ALA A 83 -0.49 -11.25 -2.65
N THR A 84 0.21 -11.57 -3.70
CA THR A 84 0.02 -12.85 -4.41
C THR A 84 0.35 -14.02 -3.49
N LEU A 85 1.50 -13.97 -2.83
CA LEU A 85 1.97 -14.87 -1.76
C LEU A 85 2.68 -14.02 -0.71
N GLY A 86 2.58 -14.37 0.56
CA GLY A 86 3.13 -13.58 1.66
C GLY A 86 2.29 -12.35 1.96
N SER A 87 2.92 -11.19 2.12
CA SER A 87 2.21 -9.98 2.58
C SER A 87 2.61 -8.73 1.81
N THR A 88 1.64 -7.84 1.59
CA THR A 88 1.85 -6.41 1.33
C THR A 88 1.97 -5.73 2.68
N ILE A 89 3.00 -4.91 2.91
CA ILE A 89 3.35 -4.43 4.25
C ILE A 89 3.43 -2.91 4.27
N ILE A 90 2.68 -2.29 5.18
CA ILE A 90 2.79 -0.88 5.51
C ILE A 90 3.40 -0.79 6.91
N LYS A 91 4.61 -0.28 6.99
CA LYS A 91 5.37 -0.26 8.23
C LYS A 91 4.96 0.89 9.14
N LYS A 92 5.38 0.76 10.40
CA LYS A 92 5.06 1.65 11.51
C LYS A 92 5.20 3.13 11.14
N GLY A 93 4.20 3.91 11.51
CA GLY A 93 4.21 5.36 11.38
C GLY A 93 4.01 5.92 9.98
N ALA A 94 3.87 5.07 8.95
CA ALA A 94 3.62 5.53 7.58
C ALA A 94 2.33 6.36 7.48
N LYS A 95 2.35 7.41 6.65
CA LYS A 95 1.20 8.28 6.38
C LYS A 95 0.92 8.30 4.88
N ILE A 96 -0.24 7.84 4.51
CA ILE A 96 -0.68 7.67 3.13
C ILE A 96 -1.89 8.57 2.93
N ASP A 97 -1.78 9.57 2.08
CA ASP A 97 -2.86 10.51 1.78
C ASP A 97 -3.93 9.86 0.89
N ASN A 98 -4.92 10.63 0.49
CA ASN A 98 -6.09 10.16 -0.24
C ASN A 98 -5.76 9.61 -1.63
N LEU A 99 -6.59 8.66 -2.11
CA LEU A 99 -6.56 8.17 -3.48
C LEU A 99 -5.22 7.54 -3.91
N ASN A 100 -4.46 7.00 -2.98
CA ASN A 100 -3.24 6.27 -3.30
C ASN A 100 -3.56 4.80 -3.64
N GLN A 101 -2.81 4.24 -4.61
CA GLN A 101 -2.84 2.81 -4.93
C GLN A 101 -1.51 2.17 -4.54
N ILE A 102 -1.57 1.14 -3.71
CA ILE A 102 -0.42 0.31 -3.34
C ILE A 102 -0.66 -1.11 -3.82
N GLY A 103 0.16 -1.54 -4.78
CA GLY A 103 0.06 -2.84 -5.43
C GLY A 103 0.54 -4.00 -4.55
N HIS A 104 0.20 -5.20 -4.99
CA HIS A 104 0.49 -6.46 -4.29
C HIS A 104 1.98 -6.63 -3.94
N ASN A 105 2.29 -7.20 -2.80
CA ASN A 105 3.67 -7.46 -2.34
C ASN A 105 4.55 -6.20 -2.18
N ALA A 106 3.99 -5.00 -2.26
CA ALA A 106 4.74 -3.78 -1.98
C ALA A 106 5.08 -3.67 -0.49
N VAL A 107 6.15 -2.98 -0.18
CA VAL A 107 6.55 -2.64 1.20
C VAL A 107 6.73 -1.13 1.28
N ILE A 108 6.03 -0.49 2.19
CA ILE A 108 6.21 0.93 2.53
C ILE A 108 6.94 1.00 3.87
N GLY A 109 8.10 1.63 3.88
CA GLY A 109 8.99 1.73 5.06
C GLY A 109 8.44 2.60 6.19
N GLU A 110 9.11 2.51 7.34
CA GLU A 110 8.71 3.24 8.55
C GLU A 110 8.72 4.75 8.33
N ASN A 111 7.72 5.44 8.89
CA ASN A 111 7.59 6.91 8.85
C ASN A 111 7.64 7.51 7.44
N THR A 112 7.42 6.71 6.40
CA THR A 112 7.31 7.19 5.02
C THR A 112 5.99 7.91 4.83
N VAL A 113 6.03 9.06 4.15
CA VAL A 113 4.85 9.88 3.87
C VAL A 113 4.62 9.95 2.36
N MET A 114 3.36 9.77 1.96
CA MET A 114 2.91 9.80 0.57
C MET A 114 1.77 10.79 0.41
N ALA A 115 1.98 11.80 -0.43
CA ALA A 115 0.89 12.70 -0.81
C ALA A 115 -0.10 12.00 -1.77
N ALA A 116 -1.20 12.66 -2.08
CA ALA A 116 -2.32 12.08 -2.80
C ALA A 116 -1.99 11.62 -4.25
N LEU A 117 -2.81 10.68 -4.74
CA LEU A 117 -2.83 10.24 -6.15
C LEU A 117 -1.54 9.52 -6.60
N CYS A 118 -0.77 8.94 -5.70
CA CYS A 118 0.39 8.14 -6.07
C CYS A 118 0.03 6.69 -6.40
N GLY A 119 0.82 6.08 -7.29
CA GLY A 119 0.74 4.68 -7.65
C GLY A 119 2.04 3.94 -7.37
N ILE A 120 2.00 2.98 -6.45
CA ILE A 120 3.12 2.08 -6.15
C ILE A 120 2.81 0.73 -6.76
N ALA A 121 3.54 0.34 -7.80
CA ALA A 121 3.31 -0.93 -8.46
C ALA A 121 3.78 -2.12 -7.63
N GLY A 122 3.32 -3.31 -8.01
CA GLY A 122 3.55 -4.54 -7.26
C GLY A 122 5.02 -4.84 -6.99
N SER A 123 5.31 -5.38 -5.81
CA SER A 123 6.66 -5.78 -5.36
C SER A 123 7.69 -4.64 -5.25
N ALA A 124 7.27 -3.38 -5.33
CA ALA A 124 8.16 -2.26 -5.03
C ALA A 124 8.46 -2.19 -3.53
N LYS A 125 9.69 -1.82 -3.18
CA LYS A 125 10.13 -1.66 -1.79
C LYS A 125 10.56 -0.23 -1.55
N ILE A 126 9.80 0.48 -0.75
CA ILE A 126 10.07 1.87 -0.36
C ILE A 126 10.76 1.84 1.01
N GLY A 127 11.87 2.53 1.12
CA GLY A 127 12.65 2.64 2.36
C GLY A 127 11.92 3.42 3.46
N ASN A 128 12.63 3.63 4.57
CA ASN A 128 12.14 4.38 5.72
C ASN A 128 12.29 5.89 5.51
N ASN A 129 11.43 6.69 6.13
CA ASN A 129 11.48 8.16 6.12
C ASN A 129 11.50 8.76 4.70
N VAL A 130 10.93 8.06 3.71
CA VAL A 130 10.82 8.55 2.34
C VAL A 130 9.69 9.57 2.25
N MET A 131 9.89 10.65 1.50
CA MET A 131 8.85 11.66 1.24
C MET A 131 8.46 11.57 -0.24
N ILE A 132 7.19 11.24 -0.52
CA ILE A 132 6.66 11.07 -1.88
C ILE A 132 5.66 12.18 -2.17
N GLY A 133 6.00 13.04 -3.13
CA GLY A 133 5.09 14.09 -3.62
C GLY A 133 3.85 13.53 -4.31
N GLY A 134 2.84 14.36 -4.52
CA GLY A 134 1.59 13.92 -5.16
C GLY A 134 1.76 13.48 -6.61
N GLN A 135 0.91 12.57 -7.06
CA GLN A 135 0.89 12.05 -8.44
C GLN A 135 2.19 11.34 -8.88
N VAL A 136 2.93 10.78 -7.93
CA VAL A 136 4.14 10.00 -8.23
C VAL A 136 3.78 8.57 -8.64
N GLY A 137 4.42 8.10 -9.72
CA GLY A 137 4.37 6.70 -10.14
C GLY A 137 5.68 5.97 -9.85
N ILE A 138 5.61 4.80 -9.19
CA ILE A 138 6.80 3.95 -8.96
C ILE A 138 6.56 2.59 -9.58
N VAL A 139 7.43 2.18 -10.52
CA VAL A 139 7.29 0.89 -11.22
C VAL A 139 7.56 -0.29 -10.28
N GLY A 140 7.06 -1.45 -10.68
CA GLY A 140 7.20 -2.67 -9.90
C GLY A 140 8.63 -3.19 -9.77
N HIS A 141 8.86 -4.02 -8.73
CA HIS A 141 10.11 -4.75 -8.50
C HIS A 141 11.36 -3.88 -8.32
N ILE A 142 11.21 -2.62 -7.96
CA ILE A 142 12.34 -1.74 -7.63
C ILE A 142 12.41 -1.43 -6.14
N SER A 143 13.55 -0.88 -5.72
CA SER A 143 13.74 -0.43 -4.34
C SER A 143 14.13 1.04 -4.32
N ILE A 144 13.56 1.79 -3.39
CA ILE A 144 13.92 3.17 -3.03
C ILE A 144 14.62 3.11 -1.66
N ALA A 145 15.78 3.73 -1.56
CA ALA A 145 16.56 3.79 -0.31
C ALA A 145 15.84 4.67 0.74
N ASP A 146 16.35 4.62 1.97
CA ASP A 146 15.85 5.43 3.07
C ASP A 146 16.10 6.93 2.83
N ASN A 147 15.29 7.78 3.45
CA ASN A 147 15.42 9.24 3.45
C ASN A 147 15.33 9.92 2.07
N VAL A 148 14.94 9.20 1.02
CA VAL A 148 14.77 9.76 -0.34
C VAL A 148 13.57 10.71 -0.38
N LYS A 149 13.70 11.81 -1.13
CA LYS A 149 12.60 12.75 -1.42
C LYS A 149 12.26 12.71 -2.90
N ILE A 150 10.99 12.48 -3.23
CA ILE A 150 10.51 12.38 -4.60
C ILE A 150 9.57 13.55 -4.87
N ALA A 151 9.90 14.38 -5.84
CA ALA A 151 9.07 15.52 -6.22
C ALA A 151 7.74 15.07 -6.84
N ALA A 152 6.72 15.91 -6.73
CA ALA A 152 5.41 15.64 -7.31
C ALA A 152 5.49 15.39 -8.82
N GLN A 153 4.59 14.53 -9.34
CA GLN A 153 4.48 14.15 -10.76
C GLN A 153 5.72 13.41 -11.33
N SER A 154 6.59 12.90 -10.46
CA SER A 154 7.74 12.10 -10.90
C SER A 154 7.33 10.66 -11.25
N CYS A 155 8.00 10.08 -12.25
CA CYS A 155 7.90 8.66 -12.58
C CYS A 155 9.24 7.97 -12.29
N ILE A 156 9.26 7.06 -11.33
CA ILE A 156 10.47 6.36 -10.89
C ILE A 156 10.53 4.99 -11.55
N MET A 157 11.41 4.85 -12.54
CA MET A 157 11.54 3.63 -13.35
C MET A 157 12.75 2.76 -12.99
N LYS A 158 13.62 3.21 -12.08
CA LYS A 158 14.86 2.50 -11.72
C LYS A 158 15.08 2.55 -10.20
N LYS A 159 15.80 1.55 -9.68
CA LYS A 159 16.20 1.51 -8.27
C LYS A 159 16.94 2.79 -7.85
N LYS A 160 16.57 3.33 -6.70
CA LYS A 160 17.22 4.48 -6.07
C LYS A 160 17.95 3.98 -4.83
N LYS A 161 19.26 3.83 -4.95
CA LYS A 161 20.12 3.24 -3.92
C LYS A 161 20.81 4.25 -3.03
N LYS A 162 20.83 5.52 -3.44
CA LYS A 162 21.51 6.57 -2.68
C LYS A 162 20.53 7.15 -1.65
N GLU A 163 20.90 7.00 -0.39
CA GLU A 163 20.14 7.56 0.74
C GLU A 163 20.11 9.08 0.67
N GLY A 164 18.97 9.69 1.03
CA GLY A 164 18.78 11.13 1.03
C GLY A 164 18.75 11.81 -0.35
N GLU A 165 18.66 11.04 -1.43
CA GLU A 165 18.54 11.58 -2.80
C GLU A 165 17.24 12.38 -2.96
N ILE A 166 17.31 13.47 -3.72
CA ILE A 166 16.11 14.24 -4.15
C ILE A 166 15.88 13.94 -5.64
N LEU A 167 14.67 13.54 -5.98
CA LEU A 167 14.24 13.07 -7.30
C LEU A 167 13.10 13.90 -7.85
#